data_315a61285d25edaaf3b6a0b96ce8522a
#
_entry.id   315a61285d25edaaf3b6a0b96ce8522a
#
_cell.length_a   1.000
_cell.length_b   1.000
_cell.length_c   1.000
_cell.angle_alpha   90.00
_cell.angle_beta   90.00
_cell.angle_gamma   90.00
#
_symmetry.space_group_name_H-M   'P 1'
#
loop_
_entity.id
_entity.type
_entity.pdbx_description
1 polymer ?
#
loop_
_entity_poly.entity_id
_entity_poly.type
_entity_poly.pdbx_seq_one_letter_code
_entity_poly.pdbx_strand_id
1 'polypeptide(L)'
;MEKPVRSAAAFDFDGTLIRGDSIAQLVLYGLKKGKISLFAALWSALAGGLYHMHLVGEMTAKRAGHGFLARMDAAERETFLQNFAGMICKKIRPQGLETIRKHQRQGDAVILCSASCACYMRHVARYL
;
A
#
# COMPACT_ATOMS: atom_id res chain seq x y z
N MET A 1 7.64 -12.40 -29.05
CA MET A 1 8.25 -13.46 -28.23
C MET A 1 8.80 -12.83 -26.96
N GLU A 2 8.24 -13.19 -25.82
CA GLU A 2 8.75 -12.71 -24.54
C GLU A 2 10.13 -13.27 -24.27
N LYS A 3 11.06 -12.42 -23.84
CA LYS A 3 12.39 -12.87 -23.43
C LYS A 3 12.26 -13.72 -22.16
N PRO A 4 12.98 -14.83 -22.05
CA PRO A 4 12.95 -15.62 -20.82
C PRO A 4 13.42 -14.76 -19.64
N VAL A 5 12.68 -14.82 -18.54
CA VAL A 5 13.04 -14.15 -17.28
C VAL A 5 14.31 -14.80 -16.76
N ARG A 6 15.38 -13.99 -16.57
CA ARG A 6 16.67 -14.49 -16.12
C ARG A 6 16.73 -14.65 -14.60
N SER A 7 16.10 -13.75 -13.87
CA SER A 7 16.02 -13.76 -12.41
C SER A 7 14.82 -12.95 -11.95
N ALA A 8 14.55 -12.98 -10.65
CA ALA A 8 13.49 -12.20 -10.03
C ALA A 8 14.07 -11.40 -8.87
N ALA A 9 13.64 -10.14 -8.75
CA ALA A 9 13.96 -9.28 -7.62
C ALA A 9 12.69 -9.00 -6.84
N ALA A 10 12.68 -9.36 -5.57
CA ALA A 10 11.56 -9.13 -4.66
C ALA A 10 11.85 -7.93 -3.77
N PHE A 11 10.86 -7.05 -3.64
CA PHE A 11 10.95 -5.83 -2.82
C PHE A 11 9.82 -5.82 -1.80
N ASP A 12 10.16 -5.57 -0.55
CA ASP A 12 9.21 -5.20 0.48
C ASP A 12 8.77 -3.74 0.28
N PHE A 13 7.54 -3.40 0.63
CA PHE A 13 6.98 -2.08 0.38
C PHE A 13 7.01 -1.18 1.62
N ASP A 14 6.25 -1.55 2.67
CA ASP A 14 6.16 -0.76 3.89
C ASP A 14 7.49 -0.75 4.66
N GLY A 15 7.96 0.45 5.00
CA GLY A 15 9.23 0.62 5.70
C GLY A 15 10.47 0.35 4.86
N THR A 16 10.32 -0.05 3.59
CA THR A 16 11.43 -0.36 2.68
C THR A 16 11.43 0.57 1.47
N LEU A 17 10.49 0.41 0.55
CA LEU A 17 10.35 1.30 -0.61
C LEU A 17 9.77 2.66 -0.22
N ILE A 18 8.87 2.70 0.75
CA ILE A 18 8.37 3.92 1.36
C ILE A 18 8.77 3.99 2.84
N ARG A 19 8.77 5.20 3.39
CA ARG A 19 8.89 5.38 4.84
C ARG A 19 7.53 5.12 5.50
N GLY A 20 7.53 4.33 6.56
CA GLY A 20 6.34 4.06 7.34
C GLY A 20 5.39 3.06 6.70
N ASP A 21 4.14 3.16 7.06
CA ASP A 21 3.10 2.18 6.79
C ASP A 21 2.09 2.74 5.78
N SER A 22 1.84 1.98 4.72
CA SER A 22 0.88 2.37 3.68
C SER A 22 -0.58 2.37 4.17
N ILE A 23 -0.94 1.55 5.16
CA ILE A 23 -2.28 1.56 5.74
C ILE A 23 -2.54 2.87 6.49
N ALA A 24 -1.56 3.35 7.25
CA ALA A 24 -1.65 4.65 7.90
C ALA A 24 -1.82 5.79 6.87
N GLN A 25 -1.09 5.72 5.76
CA GLN A 25 -1.24 6.67 4.65
C GLN A 25 -2.62 6.58 4.00
N LEU A 26 -3.19 5.39 3.87
CA LEU A 26 -4.53 5.16 3.33
C LEU A 26 -5.60 5.82 4.21
N VAL A 27 -5.51 5.65 5.52
CA VAL A 27 -6.43 6.28 6.48
C VAL A 27 -6.35 7.80 6.41
N LEU A 28 -5.14 8.36 6.38
CA LEU A 28 -4.94 9.81 6.24
C LEU A 28 -5.47 10.35 4.91
N TYR A 29 -5.26 9.61 3.84
CA TYR A 29 -5.78 9.97 2.52
C TYR A 29 -7.31 9.93 2.50
N GLY A 30 -7.91 8.89 3.08
CA GLY A 30 -9.36 8.78 3.23
C GLY A 30 -9.96 9.92 4.06
N LEU A 31 -9.28 10.32 5.14
CA LEU A 31 -9.69 11.46 5.97
C LEU A 31 -9.66 12.77 5.18
N LYS A 32 -8.59 13.03 4.43
CA LYS A 32 -8.47 14.22 3.56
C LYS A 32 -9.55 14.27 2.48
N LYS A 33 -9.93 13.14 1.93
CA LYS A 33 -10.96 13.04 0.87
C LYS A 33 -12.39 12.95 1.43
N GLY A 34 -12.56 13.01 2.74
CA GLY A 34 -13.88 12.92 3.37
C GLY A 34 -14.54 11.55 3.29
N LYS A 35 -13.76 10.49 3.04
CA LYS A 35 -14.25 9.10 2.91
C LYS A 35 -14.27 8.34 4.22
N ILE A 36 -13.60 8.83 5.24
CA ILE A 36 -13.56 8.27 6.59
C ILE A 36 -13.81 9.38 7.60
N SER A 37 -14.60 9.08 8.64
CA SER A 37 -14.83 10.03 9.72
C SER A 37 -13.61 10.16 10.62
N LEU A 38 -13.48 11.31 11.31
CA LEU A 38 -12.41 11.52 12.29
C LEU A 38 -12.43 10.45 13.39
N PHE A 39 -13.62 10.05 13.85
CA PHE A 39 -13.76 8.99 14.86
C PHE A 39 -13.22 7.65 14.35
N ALA A 40 -13.55 7.26 13.12
CA ALA A 40 -13.04 6.03 12.52
C ALA A 40 -11.52 6.08 12.29
N ALA A 41 -10.98 7.25 11.91
CA ALA A 41 -9.54 7.45 11.79
C ALA A 41 -8.82 7.31 13.13
N LEU A 42 -9.37 7.88 14.21
CA LEU A 42 -8.84 7.73 15.56
C LEU A 42 -8.90 6.28 16.05
N TRP A 43 -9.99 5.57 15.73
CA TRP A 43 -10.10 4.15 16.04
C TRP A 43 -9.03 3.32 15.31
N SER A 44 -8.79 3.61 14.03
CA SER A 44 -7.74 2.95 13.26
C SER A 44 -6.35 3.19 13.86
N ALA A 45 -6.07 4.41 14.29
CA ALA A 45 -4.81 4.76 14.96
C ALA A 45 -4.64 4.02 16.29
N LEU A 46 -5.72 3.92 17.08
CA LEU A 46 -5.72 3.17 18.34
C LEU A 46 -5.48 1.68 18.08
N ALA A 47 -6.18 1.08 17.12
CA ALA A 47 -6.01 -0.32 16.78
C ALA A 47 -4.58 -0.63 16.29
N GLY A 48 -3.98 0.26 15.51
CA GLY A 48 -2.58 0.17 15.09
C GLY A 48 -1.62 0.25 16.27
N GLY A 49 -1.84 1.17 17.20
CA GLY A 49 -1.07 1.28 18.43
C GLY A 49 -1.16 0.02 19.30
N LEU A 50 -2.38 -0.50 19.48
CA LEU A 50 -2.61 -1.73 20.24
C LEU A 50 -1.95 -2.94 19.57
N TYR A 51 -1.93 -2.99 18.25
CA TYR A 51 -1.20 -4.02 17.51
C TYR A 51 0.31 -3.97 17.79
N HIS A 52 0.91 -2.79 17.75
CA HIS A 52 2.34 -2.61 18.08
C HIS A 52 2.66 -2.97 19.54
N MET A 53 1.69 -2.83 20.44
CA MET A 53 1.79 -3.26 21.84
C MET A 53 1.44 -4.74 22.05
N HIS A 54 1.16 -5.48 20.99
CA HIS A 54 0.75 -6.90 21.02
C HIS A 54 -0.56 -7.17 21.79
N LEU A 55 -1.44 -6.18 21.91
CA LEU A 55 -2.72 -6.29 22.61
C LEU A 55 -3.87 -6.73 21.71
N VAL A 56 -3.75 -6.54 20.40
CA VAL A 56 -4.70 -6.99 19.38
C VAL A 56 -3.97 -7.67 18.23
N GLY A 57 -4.67 -8.53 17.49
CA GLY A 57 -4.11 -9.23 16.34
C GLY A 57 -3.93 -8.32 15.11
N GLU A 58 -3.06 -8.74 14.20
CA GLU A 58 -2.78 -8.05 12.94
C GLU A 58 -4.05 -7.83 12.10
N MET A 59 -4.92 -8.84 12.02
CA MET A 59 -6.17 -8.75 11.26
C MET A 59 -7.10 -7.68 11.80
N THR A 60 -7.18 -7.50 13.12
CA THR A 60 -7.99 -6.47 13.76
C THR A 60 -7.47 -5.07 13.39
N ALA A 61 -6.16 -4.86 13.48
CA ALA A 61 -5.54 -3.59 13.12
C ALA A 61 -5.73 -3.27 11.63
N LYS A 62 -5.56 -4.24 10.75
CA LYS A 62 -5.77 -4.06 9.30
C LYS A 62 -7.22 -3.75 8.96
N ARG A 63 -8.18 -4.45 9.54
CA ARG A 63 -9.62 -4.19 9.34
C ARG A 63 -10.00 -2.79 9.79
N ALA A 64 -9.47 -2.31 10.90
CA ALA A 64 -9.68 -0.94 11.35
C ALA A 64 -9.12 0.07 10.35
N GLY A 65 -7.96 -0.22 9.73
CA GLY A 65 -7.30 0.67 8.78
C GLY A 65 -7.99 0.78 7.43
N HIS A 66 -8.53 -0.30 6.89
CA HIS A 66 -9.11 -0.31 5.54
C HIS A 66 -10.61 -0.63 5.47
N GLY A 67 -11.26 -0.82 6.60
CA GLY A 67 -12.70 -1.17 6.65
C GLY A 67 -13.62 -0.14 6.01
N PHE A 68 -13.24 1.14 5.98
CA PHE A 68 -14.03 2.19 5.35
C PHE A 68 -14.22 1.98 3.83
N LEU A 69 -13.35 1.24 3.18
CA LEU A 69 -13.45 0.93 1.76
C LEU A 69 -14.70 0.13 1.42
N ALA A 70 -15.19 -0.67 2.35
CA ALA A 70 -16.40 -1.48 2.15
C ALA A 70 -17.68 -0.64 2.03
N ARG A 71 -17.66 0.63 2.47
CA ARG A 71 -18.79 1.56 2.38
C ARG A 71 -18.94 2.23 1.02
N MET A 72 -17.89 2.14 0.19
CA MET A 72 -17.90 2.69 -1.16
C MET A 72 -18.48 1.66 -2.14
N ASP A 73 -19.16 2.15 -3.20
CA ASP A 73 -19.49 1.27 -4.31
C ASP A 73 -18.21 0.82 -5.06
N ALA A 74 -18.33 -0.19 -5.92
CA ALA A 74 -17.16 -0.77 -6.58
C ALA A 74 -16.42 0.24 -7.48
N ALA A 75 -17.14 1.09 -8.20
CA ALA A 75 -16.54 2.08 -9.10
C ALA A 75 -15.84 3.19 -8.31
N GLU A 76 -16.46 3.71 -7.27
CA GLU A 76 -15.88 4.72 -6.38
C GLU A 76 -14.63 4.19 -5.70
N ARG A 77 -14.69 2.99 -5.15
CA ARG A 77 -13.56 2.34 -4.49
C ARG A 77 -12.38 2.15 -5.43
N GLU A 78 -12.62 1.69 -6.65
CA GLU A 78 -11.59 1.48 -7.65
C GLU A 78 -10.87 2.80 -7.99
N THR A 79 -11.62 3.87 -8.25
CA THR A 79 -11.07 5.20 -8.54
C THR A 79 -10.29 5.74 -7.35
N PHE A 80 -10.83 5.60 -6.14
CA PHE A 80 -10.16 6.02 -4.90
C PHE A 80 -8.82 5.30 -4.72
N LEU A 81 -8.79 3.98 -4.91
CA LEU A 81 -7.59 3.18 -4.74
C LEU A 81 -6.54 3.45 -5.82
N GLN A 82 -6.97 3.69 -7.06
CA GLN A 82 -6.06 4.11 -8.14
C GLN A 82 -5.39 5.45 -7.80
N ASN A 83 -6.16 6.43 -7.35
CA ASN A 83 -5.65 7.74 -6.97
C ASN A 83 -4.72 7.65 -5.75
N PHE A 84 -5.07 6.84 -4.78
CA PHE A 84 -4.20 6.56 -3.63
C PHE A 84 -2.88 5.92 -4.06
N ALA A 85 -2.91 4.92 -4.93
CA ALA A 85 -1.70 4.28 -5.44
C ALA A 85 -0.80 5.27 -6.18
N GLY A 86 -1.38 6.15 -7.00
CA GLY A 86 -0.63 7.22 -7.65
C GLY A 86 0.05 8.16 -6.67
N MET A 87 -0.62 8.50 -5.59
CA MET A 87 -0.07 9.35 -4.53
C MET A 87 1.06 8.63 -3.76
N ILE A 88 0.84 7.38 -3.36
CA ILE A 88 1.83 6.64 -2.58
C ILE A 88 3.09 6.32 -3.40
N CYS A 89 2.96 6.09 -4.70
CA CYS A 89 4.10 5.85 -5.57
C CYS A 89 5.07 7.04 -5.63
N LYS A 90 4.57 8.27 -5.46
CA LYS A 90 5.42 9.46 -5.37
C LYS A 90 6.27 9.49 -4.10
N LYS A 91 5.94 8.69 -3.10
CA LYS A 91 6.67 8.58 -1.84
C LYS A 91 7.72 7.47 -1.85
N ILE A 92 7.84 6.71 -2.94
CA ILE A 92 8.87 5.69 -3.08
C ILE A 92 10.23 6.36 -3.04
N ARG A 93 11.12 5.80 -2.24
CA ARG A 93 12.50 6.32 -2.10
C ARG A 93 13.20 6.28 -3.46
N PRO A 94 13.93 7.36 -3.86
CA PRO A 94 14.60 7.41 -5.17
C PRO A 94 15.54 6.23 -5.42
N GLN A 95 16.27 5.79 -4.41
CA GLN A 95 17.18 4.64 -4.52
C GLN A 95 16.44 3.34 -4.77
N GLY A 96 15.28 3.15 -4.14
CA GLY A 96 14.43 1.98 -4.36
C GLY A 96 13.87 1.96 -5.78
N LEU A 97 13.41 3.09 -6.25
CA LEU A 97 12.89 3.23 -7.62
C LEU A 97 13.99 2.98 -8.66
N GLU A 98 15.18 3.51 -8.43
CA GLU A 98 16.34 3.27 -9.31
C GLU A 98 16.73 1.79 -9.36
N THR A 99 16.72 1.13 -8.22
CA THR A 99 17.00 -0.31 -8.13
C THR A 99 15.97 -1.14 -8.89
N ILE A 100 14.68 -0.81 -8.74
CA ILE A 100 13.60 -1.45 -9.52
C ILE A 100 13.84 -1.28 -11.02
N ARG A 101 14.11 -0.06 -11.47
CA ARG A 101 14.37 0.23 -12.88
C ARG A 101 15.59 -0.47 -13.43
N LYS A 102 16.63 -0.63 -12.62
CA LYS A 102 17.83 -1.39 -12.99
C LYS A 102 17.45 -2.85 -13.30
N HIS A 103 16.71 -3.50 -12.41
CA HIS A 103 16.26 -4.88 -12.63
C HIS A 103 15.37 -5.01 -13.85
N GLN A 104 14.45 -4.06 -14.04
CA GLN A 104 13.59 -4.04 -15.23
C GLN A 104 14.40 -3.94 -16.53
N ARG A 105 15.43 -3.09 -16.57
CA ARG A 105 16.32 -2.97 -17.74
C ARG A 105 17.14 -4.24 -18.00
N GLN A 106 17.44 -5.00 -16.96
CA GLN A 106 18.15 -6.28 -17.07
C GLN A 106 17.26 -7.44 -17.53
N GLY A 107 15.95 -7.20 -17.62
CA GLY A 107 14.96 -8.22 -17.99
C GLY A 107 14.57 -9.13 -16.82
N ASP A 108 14.84 -8.73 -15.59
CA ASP A 108 14.43 -9.45 -14.39
C ASP A 108 12.94 -9.21 -14.11
N ALA A 109 12.28 -10.19 -13.52
CA ALA A 109 10.95 -10.00 -12.97
C ALA A 109 11.06 -9.19 -11.67
N VAL A 110 10.25 -8.15 -11.53
CA VAL A 110 10.15 -7.36 -10.29
C VAL A 110 8.89 -7.77 -9.56
N ILE A 111 9.04 -8.16 -8.29
CA ILE A 111 7.96 -8.66 -7.45
C ILE A 111 7.85 -7.76 -6.23
N LEU A 112 6.65 -7.23 -5.97
CA LEU A 112 6.33 -6.54 -4.73
C LEU A 112 5.80 -7.57 -3.72
N CYS A 113 6.52 -7.74 -2.63
CA CYS A 113 6.13 -8.59 -1.51
C CYS A 113 5.68 -7.69 -0.37
N SER A 114 4.41 -7.74 -0.02
CA SER A 114 3.86 -6.89 1.03
C SER A 114 2.80 -7.62 1.83
N ALA A 115 2.79 -7.40 3.14
CA ALA A 115 1.69 -7.79 4.02
C ALA A 115 0.51 -6.82 3.94
N SER A 116 0.61 -5.75 3.16
CA SER A 116 -0.43 -4.75 2.96
C SER A 116 -1.56 -5.26 2.07
N CYS A 117 -2.68 -4.52 2.04
CA CYS A 117 -3.86 -4.91 1.27
C CYS A 117 -3.56 -4.99 -0.24
N ALA A 118 -3.85 -6.14 -0.84
CA ALA A 118 -3.74 -6.31 -2.28
C ALA A 118 -4.64 -5.35 -3.06
N CYS A 119 -5.69 -4.83 -2.42
CA CYS A 119 -6.65 -3.93 -3.03
C CYS A 119 -6.02 -2.66 -3.62
N TYR A 120 -4.97 -2.13 -3.00
CA TYR A 120 -4.21 -1.00 -3.55
C TYR A 120 -2.82 -1.40 -4.05
N MET A 121 -2.21 -2.45 -3.51
CA MET A 121 -0.87 -2.88 -3.94
C MET A 121 -0.84 -3.31 -5.41
N ARG A 122 -1.91 -3.89 -5.94
CA ARG A 122 -2.02 -4.21 -7.36
C ARG A 122 -1.96 -2.96 -8.26
N HIS A 123 -2.51 -1.84 -7.80
CA HIS A 123 -2.41 -0.57 -8.52
C HIS A 123 -1.01 0.03 -8.40
N VAL A 124 -0.36 -0.08 -7.24
CA VAL A 124 1.04 0.31 -7.06
C VAL A 124 1.94 -0.44 -8.04
N ALA A 125 1.76 -1.76 -8.16
CA ALA A 125 2.53 -2.57 -9.11
C ALA A 125 2.40 -2.09 -10.56
N ARG A 126 1.22 -1.62 -10.95
CA ARG A 126 0.98 -1.10 -12.31
C ARG A 126 1.69 0.24 -12.58
N TYR A 127 1.95 1.03 -11.56
CA TYR A 127 2.68 2.31 -11.67
C TYR A 127 4.19 2.10 -11.82
N LEU A 128 4.69 0.95 -11.44
CA LEU A 128 6.10 0.61 -11.49
C LEU A 128 6.44 -0.17 -12.75
#